data_652e9f8994891c2accba202ff6a5ccae
#
_entry.id   652e9f8994891c2accba202ff6a5ccae
#
_cell.length_a   1.000
_cell.length_b   1.000
_cell.length_c   1.000
_cell.angle_alpha   90.00
_cell.angle_beta   90.00
_cell.angle_gamma   90.00
#
_symmetry.space_group_name_H-M   'P 1'
#
loop_
_entity.id
_entity.type
_entity.pdbx_description
1 polymer ?
#
loop_
_entity_poly.entity_id
_entity_poly.type
_entity_poly.pdbx_seq_one_letter_code
_entity_poly.pdbx_strand_id
1 'polypeptide(L)'
;MADAVGVSRSTVSNAYSRPDQLSAALRERILDAARQLGYPGPNPTARSLRRGFVGSIGVLFTSQLSYAFTDPFAVRFLTGVSAAAERHGTSMLLVPLPRGQTDARQAVENAAVDGFCVYCVADEEWALDVIRARGLPYVSTAARDDAGADERYVGIDERAAARSVAAHVAGLGHRRVALLADSVLPDAPAGPLTLAGGHEVWHPTTRGRLTGFADAFREVGVGWADLTVVNALGNSRPAAGAAVAGLFDGPAPPTAVLAGSDVLALGVLDALAQRADGTRPPVSVTGFDDVPEAAAAGLTTVRQPAEDKGRIAAELLLDPPADAAAGHVLLPTALVVRASTGPVPRS
;
A
#
# COMPACT_ATOMS: atom_id res chain seq x y z
N MET A 1 -12.96 -6.82 -45.57
CA MET A 1 -13.07 -8.14 -44.91
C MET A 1 -14.51 -8.69 -44.95
N ALA A 2 -15.50 -7.96 -44.41
CA ALA A 2 -16.91 -8.42 -44.48
C ALA A 2 -17.35 -8.77 -45.91
N ASP A 3 -17.02 -7.91 -46.84
CA ASP A 3 -17.32 -8.09 -48.28
C ASP A 3 -16.54 -9.27 -48.88
N ALA A 4 -15.30 -9.52 -48.46
CA ALA A 4 -14.47 -10.63 -48.95
C ALA A 4 -15.01 -12.03 -48.57
N VAL A 5 -15.78 -12.10 -47.47
CA VAL A 5 -16.40 -13.36 -47.00
C VAL A 5 -17.90 -13.43 -47.31
N GLY A 6 -18.51 -12.33 -47.81
CA GLY A 6 -19.93 -12.24 -48.08
C GLY A 6 -20.82 -12.23 -46.84
N VAL A 7 -20.35 -11.59 -45.75
CA VAL A 7 -21.09 -11.52 -44.48
C VAL A 7 -21.20 -10.07 -43.98
N SER A 8 -22.02 -9.83 -42.97
CA SER A 8 -22.13 -8.51 -42.34
C SER A 8 -20.90 -8.19 -41.45
N ARG A 9 -20.67 -6.89 -41.22
CA ARG A 9 -19.62 -6.44 -40.26
C ARG A 9 -19.86 -6.98 -38.86
N SER A 10 -21.12 -7.13 -38.45
CA SER A 10 -21.48 -7.73 -37.15
C SER A 10 -21.13 -9.22 -37.09
N THR A 11 -21.34 -9.97 -38.19
CA THR A 11 -20.94 -11.39 -38.29
C THR A 11 -19.44 -11.54 -38.16
N VAL A 12 -18.64 -10.69 -38.81
CA VAL A 12 -17.18 -10.65 -38.62
C VAL A 12 -16.83 -10.34 -37.19
N SER A 13 -17.47 -9.36 -36.57
CA SER A 13 -17.22 -9.04 -35.13
C SER A 13 -17.54 -10.22 -34.22
N ASN A 14 -18.63 -10.96 -34.50
CA ASN A 14 -19.04 -12.12 -33.71
C ASN A 14 -18.06 -13.28 -33.83
N ALA A 15 -17.35 -13.45 -34.95
CA ALA A 15 -16.31 -14.47 -35.09
C ALA A 15 -15.19 -14.34 -34.06
N TYR A 16 -14.93 -13.11 -33.54
CA TYR A 16 -13.95 -12.81 -32.52
C TYR A 16 -14.54 -12.69 -31.09
N SER A 17 -15.79 -12.18 -30.98
CA SER A 17 -16.35 -11.82 -29.66
C SER A 17 -17.39 -12.81 -29.13
N ARG A 18 -18.07 -13.54 -30.02
CA ARG A 18 -19.14 -14.51 -29.70
C ARG A 18 -19.08 -15.70 -30.65
N PRO A 19 -17.98 -16.50 -30.59
CA PRO A 19 -17.78 -17.61 -31.54
C PRO A 19 -18.85 -18.68 -31.46
N ASP A 20 -19.54 -18.80 -30.36
CA ASP A 20 -20.69 -19.68 -30.10
C ASP A 20 -21.91 -19.33 -30.92
N GLN A 21 -22.03 -18.11 -31.42
CA GLN A 21 -23.13 -17.65 -32.25
C GLN A 21 -22.95 -17.95 -33.77
N LEU A 22 -21.82 -18.56 -34.13
CA LEU A 22 -21.51 -18.89 -35.54
C LEU A 22 -21.22 -20.37 -35.70
N SER A 23 -21.53 -20.91 -36.88
CA SER A 23 -21.08 -22.25 -37.22
C SER A 23 -19.55 -22.29 -37.29
N ALA A 24 -18.93 -23.41 -36.88
CA ALA A 24 -17.48 -23.60 -36.91
C ALA A 24 -16.90 -23.30 -38.30
N ALA A 25 -17.56 -23.77 -39.36
CA ALA A 25 -17.13 -23.57 -40.75
C ALA A 25 -17.16 -22.08 -41.16
N LEU A 26 -18.18 -21.31 -40.76
CA LEU A 26 -18.26 -19.88 -41.04
C LEU A 26 -17.21 -19.10 -40.29
N ARG A 27 -16.98 -19.45 -39.02
CA ARG A 27 -15.93 -18.83 -38.19
C ARG A 27 -14.56 -19.05 -38.81
N GLU A 28 -14.24 -20.27 -39.24
CA GLU A 28 -12.95 -20.62 -39.87
C GLU A 28 -12.74 -19.83 -41.16
N ARG A 29 -13.75 -19.75 -42.04
CA ARG A 29 -13.70 -18.92 -43.25
C ARG A 29 -13.40 -17.45 -42.96
N ILE A 30 -14.03 -16.88 -41.91
CA ILE A 30 -13.78 -15.50 -41.50
C ILE A 30 -12.34 -15.31 -41.01
N LEU A 31 -11.83 -16.24 -40.20
CA LEU A 31 -10.47 -16.17 -39.65
C LEU A 31 -9.40 -16.39 -40.74
N ASP A 32 -9.68 -17.24 -41.73
CA ASP A 32 -8.81 -17.44 -42.91
C ASP A 32 -8.72 -16.18 -43.76
N ALA A 33 -9.87 -15.58 -44.09
CA ALA A 33 -9.90 -14.31 -44.81
C ALA A 33 -9.19 -13.19 -44.04
N ALA A 34 -9.30 -13.18 -42.70
CA ALA A 34 -8.57 -12.24 -41.87
C ALA A 34 -7.04 -12.43 -42.01
N ARG A 35 -6.55 -13.67 -41.94
CA ARG A 35 -5.13 -13.98 -42.15
C ARG A 35 -4.64 -13.54 -43.51
N GLN A 36 -5.40 -13.86 -44.57
CA GLN A 36 -5.04 -13.51 -45.95
C GLN A 36 -5.00 -11.99 -46.20
N LEU A 37 -5.86 -11.24 -45.53
CA LEU A 37 -5.95 -9.77 -45.65
C LEU A 37 -5.04 -9.03 -44.68
N GLY A 38 -4.26 -9.74 -43.84
CA GLY A 38 -3.44 -9.12 -42.79
C GLY A 38 -4.25 -8.38 -41.70
N TYR A 39 -5.54 -8.77 -41.52
CA TYR A 39 -6.40 -8.13 -40.55
C TYR A 39 -6.19 -8.72 -39.15
N PRO A 40 -5.62 -7.95 -38.19
CA PRO A 40 -5.25 -8.47 -36.87
C PRO A 40 -6.45 -8.71 -35.94
N GLY A 41 -7.66 -8.46 -36.42
CA GLY A 41 -8.90 -8.53 -35.64
C GLY A 41 -9.49 -7.15 -35.30
N PRO A 42 -10.63 -7.11 -34.60
CA PRO A 42 -11.23 -5.86 -34.17
C PRO A 42 -10.32 -5.08 -33.24
N ASN A 43 -10.19 -3.75 -33.47
CA ASN A 43 -9.42 -2.88 -32.62
C ASN A 43 -9.89 -2.99 -31.14
N PRO A 44 -9.00 -3.32 -30.18
CA PRO A 44 -9.36 -3.45 -28.78
C PRO A 44 -10.01 -2.19 -28.20
N THR A 45 -9.49 -1.01 -28.55
CA THR A 45 -10.02 0.30 -28.10
C THR A 45 -11.45 0.53 -28.61
N ALA A 46 -11.73 0.22 -29.90
CA ALA A 46 -13.08 0.33 -30.45
C ALA A 46 -14.04 -0.72 -29.86
N ARG A 47 -13.52 -1.83 -29.32
CA ARG A 47 -14.29 -2.84 -28.62
C ARG A 47 -14.67 -2.37 -27.23
N SER A 48 -13.74 -1.80 -26.44
CA SER A 48 -13.99 -1.25 -25.11
C SER A 48 -14.99 -0.09 -25.16
N LEU A 49 -14.86 0.82 -26.12
CA LEU A 49 -15.81 1.91 -26.35
C LEU A 49 -17.25 1.40 -26.60
N ARG A 50 -17.41 0.32 -27.36
CA ARG A 50 -18.75 -0.26 -27.63
C ARG A 50 -19.31 -1.04 -26.42
N ARG A 51 -18.45 -1.58 -25.56
CA ARG A 51 -18.86 -2.32 -24.37
C ARG A 51 -19.09 -1.41 -23.17
N GLY A 52 -18.59 -0.17 -23.20
CA GLY A 52 -18.55 0.73 -22.05
C GLY A 52 -17.63 0.23 -20.93
N PHE A 53 -16.69 -0.67 -21.25
CA PHE A 53 -15.84 -1.37 -20.29
C PHE A 53 -14.45 -1.62 -20.91
N VAL A 54 -13.40 -1.23 -20.21
CA VAL A 54 -11.99 -1.33 -20.66
C VAL A 54 -11.44 -2.73 -20.47
N GLY A 55 -11.79 -3.38 -19.36
CA GLY A 55 -11.24 -4.64 -18.90
C GLY A 55 -9.90 -4.47 -18.16
N SER A 56 -9.73 -3.36 -17.48
CA SER A 56 -8.53 -3.06 -16.71
C SER A 56 -8.88 -2.29 -15.42
N ILE A 57 -8.22 -2.62 -14.31
CA ILE A 57 -8.28 -1.84 -13.07
C ILE A 57 -6.98 -1.09 -12.86
N GLY A 58 -7.07 0.13 -12.34
CA GLY A 58 -5.93 0.94 -11.93
C GLY A 58 -5.50 0.62 -10.52
N VAL A 59 -4.20 0.57 -10.26
CA VAL A 59 -3.65 0.62 -8.89
C VAL A 59 -2.87 1.91 -8.77
N LEU A 60 -3.36 2.79 -7.89
CA LEU A 60 -2.82 4.12 -7.66
C LEU A 60 -1.82 4.08 -6.51
N PHE A 61 -0.58 4.49 -6.76
CA PHE A 61 0.51 4.53 -5.77
C PHE A 61 0.99 5.96 -5.53
N THR A 62 1.19 6.35 -4.28
CA THR A 62 1.72 7.68 -3.88
C THR A 62 3.23 7.83 -4.04
N SER A 63 3.90 6.89 -4.68
CA SER A 63 5.34 6.85 -4.82
C SER A 63 5.76 6.62 -6.26
N GLN A 64 7.06 6.55 -6.51
CA GLN A 64 7.62 6.15 -7.80
C GLN A 64 7.19 4.72 -8.15
N LEU A 65 7.05 4.44 -9.44
CA LEU A 65 6.63 3.10 -9.91
C LEU A 65 7.56 1.97 -9.44
N SER A 66 8.85 2.24 -9.26
CA SER A 66 9.82 1.28 -8.72
C SER A 66 9.47 0.80 -7.32
N TYR A 67 8.84 1.64 -6.50
CA TYR A 67 8.40 1.26 -5.15
C TYR A 67 7.44 0.06 -5.16
N ALA A 68 6.56 -0.02 -6.14
CA ALA A 68 5.62 -1.13 -6.31
C ALA A 68 6.31 -2.51 -6.44
N PHE A 69 7.59 -2.54 -6.81
CA PHE A 69 8.38 -3.76 -7.04
C PHE A 69 9.49 -3.97 -6.02
N THR A 70 9.79 -2.99 -5.17
CA THR A 70 10.89 -3.05 -4.20
C THR A 70 10.43 -3.06 -2.75
N ASP A 71 9.24 -2.55 -2.46
CA ASP A 71 8.66 -2.64 -1.13
C ASP A 71 7.96 -4.00 -0.94
N PRO A 72 8.37 -4.83 0.04
CA PRO A 72 7.83 -6.18 0.20
C PRO A 72 6.33 -6.21 0.51
N PHE A 73 5.81 -5.18 1.21
CA PHE A 73 4.39 -5.09 1.49
C PHE A 73 3.60 -4.75 0.22
N ALA A 74 4.09 -3.77 -0.59
CA ALA A 74 3.48 -3.40 -1.86
C ALA A 74 3.45 -4.58 -2.84
N VAL A 75 4.54 -5.37 -2.93
CA VAL A 75 4.61 -6.58 -3.77
C VAL A 75 3.52 -7.58 -3.36
N ARG A 76 3.35 -7.86 -2.07
CA ARG A 76 2.30 -8.77 -1.58
C ARG A 76 0.90 -8.24 -1.83
N PHE A 77 0.70 -6.94 -1.64
CA PHE A 77 -0.57 -6.28 -1.98
C PHE A 77 -0.91 -6.45 -3.46
N LEU A 78 0.05 -6.18 -4.36
CA LEU A 78 -0.13 -6.37 -5.80
C LEU A 78 -0.36 -7.83 -6.18
N THR A 79 0.26 -8.78 -5.49
CA THR A 79 -0.01 -10.22 -5.66
C THR A 79 -1.49 -10.52 -5.40
N GLY A 80 -2.05 -9.96 -4.33
CA GLY A 80 -3.47 -10.10 -4.03
C GLY A 80 -4.38 -9.46 -5.09
N VAL A 81 -4.05 -8.24 -5.53
CA VAL A 81 -4.79 -7.55 -6.61
C VAL A 81 -4.76 -8.37 -7.90
N SER A 82 -3.58 -8.89 -8.29
CA SER A 82 -3.43 -9.67 -9.52
C SER A 82 -4.24 -10.97 -9.48
N ALA A 83 -4.26 -11.66 -8.36
CA ALA A 83 -5.04 -12.89 -8.19
C ALA A 83 -6.55 -12.65 -8.35
N ALA A 84 -7.07 -11.52 -7.88
CA ALA A 84 -8.46 -11.14 -8.12
C ALA A 84 -8.70 -10.74 -9.57
N ALA A 85 -7.83 -9.92 -10.16
CA ALA A 85 -7.93 -9.49 -11.55
C ALA A 85 -7.92 -10.67 -12.53
N GLU A 86 -7.04 -11.66 -12.32
CA GLU A 86 -6.97 -12.88 -13.12
C GLU A 86 -8.30 -13.67 -13.08
N ARG A 87 -8.91 -13.84 -11.90
CA ARG A 87 -10.20 -14.54 -11.74
C ARG A 87 -11.32 -13.85 -12.52
N HIS A 88 -11.27 -12.53 -12.66
CA HIS A 88 -12.25 -11.73 -13.40
C HIS A 88 -11.85 -11.48 -14.86
N GLY A 89 -10.73 -12.05 -15.34
CA GLY A 89 -10.26 -11.83 -16.71
C GLY A 89 -9.93 -10.35 -17.00
N THR A 90 -9.49 -9.60 -15.98
CA THR A 90 -9.22 -8.17 -16.02
C THR A 90 -7.72 -7.91 -15.94
N SER A 91 -7.23 -6.90 -16.65
CA SER A 91 -5.85 -6.45 -16.60
C SER A 91 -5.62 -5.48 -15.44
N MET A 92 -4.36 -5.26 -15.06
CA MET A 92 -3.97 -4.29 -14.03
C MET A 92 -3.05 -3.22 -14.64
N LEU A 93 -3.35 -1.95 -14.36
CA LEU A 93 -2.54 -0.78 -14.73
C LEU A 93 -1.99 -0.13 -13.46
N LEU A 94 -0.67 -0.04 -13.33
CA LEU A 94 -0.03 0.70 -12.23
C LEU A 94 0.05 2.19 -12.60
N VAL A 95 -0.48 3.05 -11.73
CA VAL A 95 -0.50 4.51 -11.92
C VAL A 95 0.26 5.15 -10.76
N PRO A 96 1.52 5.60 -10.98
CA PRO A 96 2.31 6.25 -9.94
C PRO A 96 1.88 7.69 -9.73
N LEU A 97 1.93 8.15 -8.48
CA LEU A 97 1.74 9.54 -8.07
C LEU A 97 2.99 10.04 -7.33
N PRO A 98 4.13 10.20 -7.98
CA PRO A 98 5.31 10.71 -7.32
C PRO A 98 5.11 12.18 -6.93
N ARG A 99 5.48 12.53 -5.68
CA ARG A 99 5.35 13.89 -5.16
C ARG A 99 6.10 14.90 -6.01
N GLY A 100 5.49 16.07 -6.19
CA GLY A 100 6.10 17.19 -6.91
C GLY A 100 6.16 17.04 -8.43
N GLN A 101 5.57 16.00 -9.02
CA GLN A 101 5.47 15.87 -10.47
C GLN A 101 4.15 16.45 -10.99
N THR A 102 4.26 17.41 -11.90
CA THR A 102 3.11 18.09 -12.54
C THR A 102 2.28 17.14 -13.41
N ASP A 103 2.89 16.08 -13.93
CA ASP A 103 2.25 15.14 -14.85
C ASP A 103 1.45 14.03 -14.15
N ALA A 104 1.52 13.93 -12.80
CA ALA A 104 0.81 12.92 -12.03
C ALA A 104 -0.72 13.01 -12.25
N ARG A 105 -1.26 14.23 -12.32
CA ARG A 105 -2.68 14.45 -12.60
C ARG A 105 -3.08 13.88 -13.96
N GLN A 106 -2.28 14.13 -14.99
CA GLN A 106 -2.53 13.64 -16.34
C GLN A 106 -2.49 12.10 -16.41
N ALA A 107 -1.63 11.47 -15.60
CA ALA A 107 -1.59 10.01 -15.50
C ALA A 107 -2.92 9.42 -15.01
N VAL A 108 -3.56 10.05 -14.00
CA VAL A 108 -4.88 9.63 -13.50
C VAL A 108 -5.98 9.96 -14.50
N GLU A 109 -5.94 11.14 -15.14
CA GLU A 109 -6.93 11.57 -16.14
C GLU A 109 -6.93 10.65 -17.36
N ASN A 110 -5.76 10.20 -17.81
CA ASN A 110 -5.60 9.39 -19.03
C ASN A 110 -5.60 7.88 -18.80
N ALA A 111 -5.61 7.41 -17.54
CA ALA A 111 -5.63 5.98 -17.25
C ALA A 111 -6.87 5.29 -17.86
N ALA A 112 -6.64 4.37 -18.78
CA ALA A 112 -7.71 3.58 -19.40
C ALA A 112 -8.06 2.41 -18.47
N VAL A 113 -8.96 2.65 -17.51
CA VAL A 113 -9.37 1.69 -16.48
C VAL A 113 -10.86 1.82 -16.16
N ASP A 114 -11.43 0.78 -15.56
CA ASP A 114 -12.83 0.71 -15.13
C ASP A 114 -13.03 1.16 -13.68
N GLY A 115 -11.93 1.37 -12.94
CA GLY A 115 -11.94 1.84 -11.56
C GLY A 115 -10.54 1.72 -10.94
N PHE A 116 -10.39 2.13 -9.68
CA PHE A 116 -9.11 2.20 -9.00
C PHE A 116 -9.07 1.49 -7.65
N CYS A 117 -8.02 0.71 -7.40
CA CYS A 117 -7.54 0.39 -6.06
C CYS A 117 -6.56 1.49 -5.65
N VAL A 118 -6.86 2.23 -4.58
CA VAL A 118 -6.08 3.38 -4.12
C VAL A 118 -5.21 2.95 -2.95
N TYR A 119 -3.90 2.78 -3.21
CA TYR A 119 -2.94 2.26 -2.24
C TYR A 119 -2.33 3.39 -1.44
N CYS A 120 -2.71 3.51 -0.15
CA CYS A 120 -2.13 4.44 0.83
C CYS A 120 -2.00 5.90 0.34
N VAL A 121 -3.00 6.39 -0.38
CA VAL A 121 -3.05 7.79 -0.83
C VAL A 121 -3.68 8.64 0.27
N ALA A 122 -2.98 9.65 0.74
CA ALA A 122 -3.45 10.54 1.80
C ALA A 122 -3.61 12.00 1.37
N ASP A 123 -2.65 12.55 0.64
CA ASP A 123 -2.58 13.99 0.32
C ASP A 123 -3.05 14.34 -1.07
N GLU A 124 -3.22 13.33 -1.90
CA GLU A 124 -3.67 13.56 -3.26
C GLU A 124 -5.19 13.45 -3.34
N GLU A 125 -5.92 14.19 -2.47
CA GLU A 125 -7.38 14.34 -2.58
C GLU A 125 -7.78 14.72 -4.00
N TRP A 126 -6.95 15.54 -4.67
CA TRP A 126 -7.11 15.87 -6.07
C TRP A 126 -7.19 14.64 -6.98
N ALA A 127 -6.47 13.54 -6.65
CA ALA A 127 -6.52 12.31 -7.44
C ALA A 127 -7.88 11.61 -7.29
N LEU A 128 -8.43 11.59 -6.07
CA LEU A 128 -9.77 11.07 -5.81
C LEU A 128 -10.84 11.96 -6.49
N ASP A 129 -10.65 13.29 -6.48
CA ASP A 129 -11.55 14.20 -7.19
C ASP A 129 -11.54 13.97 -8.70
N VAL A 130 -10.37 13.72 -9.29
CA VAL A 130 -10.27 13.33 -10.70
C VAL A 130 -11.00 12.01 -10.96
N ILE A 131 -10.82 10.99 -10.10
CA ILE A 131 -11.50 9.70 -10.23
C ILE A 131 -13.01 9.88 -10.15
N ARG A 132 -13.50 10.65 -9.17
CA ARG A 132 -14.93 10.98 -9.00
C ARG A 132 -15.47 11.75 -10.19
N ALA A 133 -14.74 12.76 -10.69
CA ALA A 133 -15.15 13.56 -11.87
C ALA A 133 -15.25 12.70 -13.15
N ARG A 134 -14.44 11.62 -13.24
CA ARG A 134 -14.54 10.63 -14.32
C ARG A 134 -15.70 9.65 -14.14
N GLY A 135 -16.42 9.69 -13.02
CA GLY A 135 -17.48 8.72 -12.69
C GLY A 135 -16.97 7.30 -12.46
N LEU A 136 -15.69 7.13 -12.10
CA LEU A 136 -15.09 5.82 -11.88
C LEU A 136 -15.20 5.40 -10.40
N PRO A 137 -15.51 4.12 -10.13
CA PRO A 137 -15.47 3.60 -8.78
C PRO A 137 -14.03 3.47 -8.28
N TYR A 138 -13.86 3.55 -6.96
CA TYR A 138 -12.57 3.27 -6.32
C TYR A 138 -12.76 2.57 -4.97
N VAL A 139 -11.70 1.91 -4.52
CA VAL A 139 -11.58 1.29 -3.20
C VAL A 139 -10.33 1.86 -2.55
N SER A 140 -10.48 2.49 -1.37
CA SER A 140 -9.36 3.01 -0.59
C SER A 140 -8.75 1.93 0.30
N THR A 141 -7.44 1.98 0.53
CA THR A 141 -6.74 1.12 1.51
C THR A 141 -6.15 1.87 2.69
N ALA A 142 -6.31 3.19 2.73
CA ALA A 142 -6.00 4.03 3.88
C ALA A 142 -7.30 4.59 4.46
N ALA A 143 -7.46 4.55 5.78
CA ALA A 143 -8.58 5.20 6.45
C ALA A 143 -8.49 6.72 6.23
N ARG A 144 -9.63 7.36 6.03
CA ARG A 144 -9.75 8.80 5.82
C ARG A 144 -10.75 9.38 6.80
N ASP A 145 -10.42 10.55 7.35
CA ASP A 145 -11.29 11.24 8.32
C ASP A 145 -12.58 11.79 7.65
N ASP A 146 -12.53 12.01 6.32
CA ASP A 146 -13.61 12.57 5.49
C ASP A 146 -14.28 11.54 4.57
N ALA A 147 -14.01 10.24 4.78
CA ALA A 147 -14.61 9.17 3.98
C ALA A 147 -16.15 9.23 4.05
N GLY A 148 -16.80 9.28 2.90
CA GLY A 148 -18.25 9.18 2.80
C GLY A 148 -18.74 7.79 3.21
N ALA A 149 -20.01 7.70 3.65
CA ALA A 149 -20.62 6.42 4.03
C ALA A 149 -20.64 5.37 2.91
N ASP A 150 -20.58 5.82 1.67
CA ASP A 150 -20.59 4.97 0.46
C ASP A 150 -19.19 4.64 -0.06
N GLU A 151 -18.12 5.14 0.59
CA GLU A 151 -16.74 4.87 0.17
C GLU A 151 -16.34 3.44 0.52
N ARG A 152 -15.91 2.69 -0.49
CA ARG A 152 -15.40 1.33 -0.27
C ARG A 152 -13.99 1.39 0.30
N TYR A 153 -13.77 0.60 1.33
CA TYR A 153 -12.52 0.60 2.07
C TYR A 153 -12.12 -0.82 2.47
N VAL A 154 -10.83 -1.11 2.39
CA VAL A 154 -10.24 -2.30 3.02
C VAL A 154 -8.95 -1.90 3.72
N GLY A 155 -8.88 -2.13 5.01
CA GLY A 155 -7.72 -1.76 5.82
C GLY A 155 -7.65 -2.53 7.12
N ILE A 156 -6.89 -1.98 8.05
CA ILE A 156 -6.75 -2.49 9.42
C ILE A 156 -7.04 -1.35 10.40
N ASP A 157 -7.25 -1.66 11.66
CA ASP A 157 -7.19 -0.67 12.73
C ASP A 157 -5.70 -0.38 13.05
N GLU A 158 -5.14 0.63 12.36
CA GLU A 158 -3.73 1.03 12.47
C GLU A 158 -3.36 1.39 13.92
N ARG A 159 -4.27 2.07 14.65
CA ARG A 159 -4.04 2.52 16.02
C ARG A 159 -4.03 1.35 17.00
N ALA A 160 -5.01 0.45 16.92
CA ALA A 160 -5.06 -0.73 17.78
C ALA A 160 -3.89 -1.68 17.51
N ALA A 161 -3.54 -1.89 16.23
CA ALA A 161 -2.42 -2.71 15.80
C ALA A 161 -1.07 -2.17 16.35
N ALA A 162 -0.81 -0.88 16.18
CA ALA A 162 0.38 -0.22 16.69
C ALA A 162 0.44 -0.22 18.21
N ARG A 163 -0.70 0.04 18.89
CA ARG A 163 -0.79 -0.05 20.35
C ARG A 163 -0.40 -1.43 20.88
N SER A 164 -0.73 -2.51 20.17
CA SER A 164 -0.42 -3.88 20.59
C SER A 164 1.09 -4.14 20.71
N VAL A 165 1.89 -3.73 19.73
CA VAL A 165 3.35 -3.89 19.74
C VAL A 165 4.02 -2.91 20.72
N ALA A 166 3.50 -1.70 20.87
CA ALA A 166 3.99 -0.73 21.84
C ALA A 166 3.74 -1.17 23.29
N ALA A 167 2.57 -1.76 23.57
CA ALA A 167 2.27 -2.32 24.88
C ALA A 167 3.23 -3.47 25.25
N HIS A 168 3.62 -4.31 24.30
CA HIS A 168 4.66 -5.32 24.50
C HIS A 168 5.98 -4.66 24.91
N VAL A 169 6.45 -3.63 24.20
CA VAL A 169 7.71 -2.93 24.50
C VAL A 169 7.64 -2.19 25.85
N ALA A 170 6.51 -1.54 26.14
CA ALA A 170 6.27 -0.87 27.42
C ALA A 170 6.27 -1.87 28.59
N GLY A 171 5.70 -3.08 28.37
CA GLY A 171 5.70 -4.20 29.33
C GLY A 171 7.10 -4.77 29.63
N LEU A 172 8.04 -4.65 28.68
CA LEU A 172 9.46 -4.99 28.86
C LEU A 172 10.26 -3.94 29.69
N GLY A 173 9.59 -2.85 30.10
CA GLY A 173 10.16 -1.82 30.97
C GLY A 173 10.74 -0.61 30.24
N HIS A 174 10.68 -0.56 28.91
CA HIS A 174 11.18 0.59 28.14
C HIS A 174 10.35 1.85 28.42
N ARG A 175 11.04 2.98 28.60
CA ARG A 175 10.43 4.30 28.82
C ARG A 175 11.05 5.40 27.94
N ARG A 176 12.31 5.24 27.54
CA ARG A 176 12.98 6.09 26.54
C ARG A 176 12.88 5.39 25.21
N VAL A 177 12.00 5.88 24.33
CA VAL A 177 11.68 5.24 23.04
C VAL A 177 11.68 6.23 21.91
N ALA A 178 12.06 5.76 20.73
CA ALA A 178 11.92 6.49 19.50
C ALA A 178 10.82 5.84 18.63
N LEU A 179 10.00 6.68 18.01
CA LEU A 179 8.95 6.32 17.08
C LEU A 179 9.39 6.72 15.67
N LEU A 180 9.74 5.76 14.83
CA LEU A 180 10.28 5.99 13.50
C LEU A 180 9.20 5.77 12.44
N ALA A 181 8.96 6.75 11.58
CA ALA A 181 8.04 6.64 10.45
C ALA A 181 8.66 7.18 9.15
N ASP A 182 8.14 6.71 8.02
CA ASP A 182 8.60 7.04 6.68
C ASP A 182 8.38 8.50 6.29
N SER A 183 7.24 9.07 6.72
CA SER A 183 6.89 10.46 6.49
C SER A 183 5.95 10.94 7.59
N VAL A 184 6.50 11.70 8.53
CA VAL A 184 5.75 12.29 9.65
C VAL A 184 5.17 13.64 9.23
N LEU A 185 6.04 14.51 8.70
CA LEU A 185 5.72 15.80 8.11
C LEU A 185 6.39 15.90 6.74
N PRO A 186 5.69 16.29 5.66
CA PRO A 186 6.22 16.26 4.31
C PRO A 186 7.45 17.16 4.10
N ASP A 187 7.47 18.32 4.75
CA ASP A 187 8.50 19.35 4.56
C ASP A 187 9.55 19.37 5.69
N ALA A 188 9.45 18.43 6.65
CA ALA A 188 10.43 18.35 7.72
C ALA A 188 11.67 17.54 7.29
N PRO A 189 12.87 17.87 7.81
CA PRO A 189 14.08 17.11 7.53
C PRO A 189 14.01 15.68 8.08
N ALA A 190 14.91 14.81 7.60
CA ALA A 190 15.12 13.50 8.22
C ALA A 190 15.73 13.68 9.62
N GLY A 191 15.33 12.80 10.54
CA GLY A 191 15.81 12.80 11.93
C GLY A 191 14.72 13.12 12.96
N PRO A 192 15.12 13.39 14.20
CA PRO A 192 14.19 13.68 15.29
C PRO A 192 13.38 14.95 15.06
N LEU A 193 12.09 14.88 15.38
CA LEU A 193 11.13 15.99 15.32
C LEU A 193 10.55 16.26 16.70
N THR A 194 10.19 17.52 16.94
CA THR A 194 9.37 17.92 18.08
C THR A 194 7.95 18.17 17.61
N LEU A 195 7.00 17.38 18.13
CA LEU A 195 5.59 17.49 17.83
C LEU A 195 4.79 17.72 19.11
N ALA A 196 3.77 18.55 19.06
CA ALA A 196 2.84 18.75 20.17
C ALA A 196 1.89 17.56 20.36
N GLY A 197 1.67 16.78 19.32
CA GLY A 197 0.81 15.59 19.35
C GLY A 197 0.68 14.89 18.01
N GLY A 198 0.02 13.74 18.03
CA GLY A 198 -0.22 12.95 16.82
C GLY A 198 -1.09 13.64 15.77
N HIS A 199 -1.85 14.67 16.15
CA HIS A 199 -2.68 15.45 15.23
C HIS A 199 -1.89 16.24 14.18
N GLU A 200 -0.60 16.51 14.44
CA GLU A 200 0.29 17.17 13.49
C GLU A 200 0.76 16.23 12.37
N VAL A 201 0.66 14.91 12.58
CA VAL A 201 1.09 13.92 11.59
C VAL A 201 0.11 13.93 10.43
N TRP A 202 0.64 14.23 9.26
CA TRP A 202 -0.19 14.52 8.09
C TRP A 202 -0.86 13.27 7.48
N HIS A 203 -0.13 12.14 7.39
CA HIS A 203 -0.64 10.92 6.76
C HIS A 203 -1.50 10.10 7.73
N PRO A 204 -2.76 9.76 7.43
CA PRO A 204 -3.67 9.07 8.35
C PRO A 204 -3.12 7.73 8.88
N THR A 205 -2.52 6.89 8.03
CA THR A 205 -1.90 5.62 8.42
C THR A 205 -0.75 5.84 9.41
N THR A 206 0.16 6.76 9.09
CA THR A 206 1.30 7.14 9.97
C THR A 206 0.78 7.73 11.27
N ARG A 207 -0.20 8.62 11.22
CA ARG A 207 -0.87 9.21 12.39
C ARG A 207 -1.48 8.13 13.27
N GLY A 208 -2.20 7.17 12.68
CA GLY A 208 -2.80 6.05 13.40
C GLY A 208 -1.74 5.23 14.14
N ARG A 209 -0.65 4.85 13.47
CA ARG A 209 0.45 4.07 14.06
C ARG A 209 1.15 4.83 15.18
N LEU A 210 1.59 6.07 14.95
CA LEU A 210 2.28 6.88 15.96
C LEU A 210 1.39 7.15 17.16
N THR A 211 0.09 7.42 16.95
CA THR A 211 -0.88 7.60 18.04
C THR A 211 -1.06 6.31 18.84
N GLY A 212 -1.16 5.16 18.16
CA GLY A 212 -1.26 3.85 18.82
C GLY A 212 -0.03 3.53 19.68
N PHE A 213 1.17 3.82 19.18
CA PHE A 213 2.40 3.70 19.97
C PHE A 213 2.33 4.59 21.20
N ALA A 214 2.01 5.87 21.07
CA ALA A 214 1.94 6.83 22.17
C ALA A 214 0.87 6.46 23.21
N ASP A 215 -0.27 5.92 22.79
CA ASP A 215 -1.33 5.47 23.70
C ASP A 215 -0.83 4.40 24.68
N ALA A 216 -0.08 3.41 24.20
CA ALA A 216 0.48 2.36 25.05
C ALA A 216 1.50 2.93 26.06
N PHE A 217 2.33 3.86 25.64
CA PHE A 217 3.31 4.48 26.53
C PHE A 217 2.68 5.43 27.55
N ARG A 218 1.59 6.11 27.20
CA ARG A 218 0.82 6.93 28.13
C ARG A 218 0.27 6.11 29.31
N GLU A 219 -0.13 4.87 29.10
CA GLU A 219 -0.60 3.97 30.16
C GLU A 219 0.46 3.63 31.21
N VAL A 220 1.75 3.78 30.85
CA VAL A 220 2.87 3.60 31.77
C VAL A 220 3.55 4.91 32.17
N GLY A 221 2.86 6.03 32.00
CA GLY A 221 3.27 7.35 32.47
C GLY A 221 4.25 8.10 31.55
N VAL A 222 4.42 7.67 30.28
CA VAL A 222 5.25 8.36 29.29
C VAL A 222 4.34 9.18 28.39
N GLY A 223 4.43 10.50 28.48
CA GLY A 223 3.66 11.42 27.66
C GLY A 223 4.19 11.58 26.24
N TRP A 224 3.39 12.19 25.35
CA TRP A 224 3.83 12.45 23.97
C TRP A 224 5.12 13.27 23.91
N ALA A 225 5.27 14.27 24.79
CA ALA A 225 6.47 15.12 24.86
C ALA A 225 7.76 14.38 25.26
N ASP A 226 7.63 13.19 25.87
CA ASP A 226 8.75 12.34 26.28
C ASP A 226 9.14 11.33 25.19
N LEU A 227 8.36 11.25 24.09
CA LEU A 227 8.62 10.37 22.96
C LEU A 227 9.48 11.07 21.91
N THR A 228 10.50 10.40 21.43
CA THR A 228 11.29 10.91 20.30
C THR A 228 10.67 10.46 18.98
N VAL A 229 10.00 11.37 18.26
CA VAL A 229 9.48 11.06 16.93
C VAL A 229 10.56 11.28 15.89
N VAL A 230 10.75 10.33 14.98
CA VAL A 230 11.82 10.36 13.97
C VAL A 230 11.20 10.24 12.56
N ASN A 231 11.53 11.20 11.70
CA ASN A 231 11.12 11.26 10.31
C ASN A 231 12.19 10.64 9.41
N ALA A 232 11.89 9.57 8.67
CA ALA A 232 12.86 8.91 7.80
C ALA A 232 12.94 9.51 6.39
N LEU A 233 11.93 10.25 5.94
CA LEU A 233 11.79 10.76 4.56
C LEU A 233 11.83 9.66 3.49
N GLY A 234 11.16 8.55 3.77
CA GLY A 234 10.98 7.45 2.84
C GLY A 234 11.03 6.09 3.52
N ASN A 235 10.32 5.13 2.92
CA ASN A 235 10.25 3.75 3.42
C ASN A 235 11.38 2.90 2.81
N SER A 236 12.61 3.11 3.30
CA SER A 236 13.77 2.32 2.88
C SER A 236 14.78 2.12 4.02
N ARG A 237 15.55 1.02 3.95
CA ARG A 237 16.59 0.73 4.95
C ARG A 237 17.64 1.85 5.04
N PRO A 238 18.17 2.40 3.91
CA PRO A 238 19.10 3.53 3.97
C PRO A 238 18.50 4.79 4.61
N ALA A 239 17.23 5.12 4.31
CA ALA A 239 16.55 6.28 4.90
C ALA A 239 16.41 6.13 6.41
N ALA A 240 16.02 4.96 6.91
CA ALA A 240 15.94 4.66 8.33
C ALA A 240 17.31 4.79 9.01
N GLY A 241 18.37 4.21 8.43
CA GLY A 241 19.73 4.30 8.94
C GLY A 241 20.22 5.75 9.06
N ALA A 242 19.98 6.57 8.02
CA ALA A 242 20.33 7.99 8.04
C ALA A 242 19.55 8.78 9.12
N ALA A 243 18.24 8.49 9.27
CA ALA A 243 17.39 9.19 10.23
C ALA A 243 17.77 8.90 11.70
N VAL A 244 18.32 7.73 11.99
CA VAL A 244 18.73 7.33 13.36
C VAL A 244 20.22 7.51 13.62
N ALA A 245 21.01 8.02 12.68
CA ALA A 245 22.50 8.06 12.76
C ALA A 245 23.04 8.62 14.07
N GLY A 246 22.52 9.73 14.57
CA GLY A 246 22.95 10.36 15.83
C GLY A 246 22.08 10.03 17.05
N LEU A 247 21.06 9.18 16.90
CA LEU A 247 20.05 8.97 17.92
C LEU A 247 20.58 8.27 19.18
N PHE A 248 21.65 7.49 19.04
CA PHE A 248 22.22 6.68 20.10
C PHE A 248 23.50 7.26 20.73
N ASP A 249 23.92 8.48 20.33
CA ASP A 249 25.17 9.10 20.76
C ASP A 249 24.98 10.06 21.93
N GLY A 250 23.75 10.37 22.32
CA GLY A 250 23.41 11.27 23.41
C GLY A 250 23.59 10.63 24.80
N PRO A 251 23.49 11.44 25.87
CA PRO A 251 23.65 10.98 27.27
C PRO A 251 22.49 10.08 27.73
N ALA A 252 21.35 10.12 27.08
CA ALA A 252 20.16 9.34 27.41
C ALA A 252 19.50 8.76 26.14
N PRO A 253 20.18 7.84 25.41
CA PRO A 253 19.66 7.31 24.16
C PRO A 253 18.39 6.50 24.37
N PRO A 254 17.55 6.36 23.34
CA PRO A 254 16.40 5.47 23.41
C PRO A 254 16.85 4.02 23.62
N THR A 255 16.11 3.30 24.43
CA THR A 255 16.32 1.87 24.68
C THR A 255 15.48 0.98 23.77
N ALA A 256 14.54 1.58 23.05
CA ALA A 256 13.75 0.91 22.02
C ALA A 256 13.42 1.86 20.85
N VAL A 257 13.30 1.29 19.67
CA VAL A 257 12.80 1.95 18.46
C VAL A 257 11.58 1.20 17.95
N LEU A 258 10.45 1.90 17.82
CA LEU A 258 9.23 1.37 17.23
C LEU A 258 9.10 1.96 15.83
N ALA A 259 9.31 1.14 14.82
CA ALA A 259 9.26 1.55 13.43
C ALA A 259 7.87 1.30 12.82
N GLY A 260 7.43 2.24 11.98
CA GLY A 260 6.16 2.18 11.28
C GLY A 260 6.11 1.14 10.15
N SER A 261 7.24 0.49 9.81
CA SER A 261 7.32 -0.63 8.89
C SER A 261 8.49 -1.54 9.21
N ASP A 262 8.47 -2.78 8.71
CA ASP A 262 9.59 -3.70 8.83
C ASP A 262 10.82 -3.22 8.05
N VAL A 263 10.61 -2.58 6.91
CA VAL A 263 11.71 -2.02 6.10
C VAL A 263 12.51 -0.98 6.89
N LEU A 264 11.81 -0.09 7.60
CA LEU A 264 12.45 0.89 8.48
C LEU A 264 13.14 0.21 9.68
N ALA A 265 12.48 -0.76 10.31
CA ALA A 265 13.05 -1.51 11.43
C ALA A 265 14.34 -2.25 11.04
N LEU A 266 14.36 -2.89 9.87
CA LEU A 266 15.55 -3.56 9.33
C LEU A 266 16.68 -2.55 9.07
N GLY A 267 16.37 -1.34 8.60
CA GLY A 267 17.34 -0.26 8.44
C GLY A 267 17.93 0.21 9.78
N VAL A 268 17.12 0.24 10.84
CA VAL A 268 17.63 0.51 12.21
C VAL A 268 18.56 -0.60 12.67
N LEU A 269 18.20 -1.87 12.47
CA LEU A 269 19.05 -3.02 12.81
C LEU A 269 20.39 -2.98 12.06
N ASP A 270 20.38 -2.61 10.77
CA ASP A 270 21.60 -2.43 9.97
C ASP A 270 22.49 -1.32 10.56
N ALA A 271 21.91 -0.16 10.90
CA ALA A 271 22.65 0.95 11.48
C ALA A 271 23.27 0.59 12.85
N LEU A 272 22.54 -0.14 13.70
CA LEU A 272 23.03 -0.62 14.96
C LEU A 272 24.17 -1.66 14.80
N ALA A 273 24.11 -2.50 13.77
CA ALA A 273 25.16 -3.48 13.48
C ALA A 273 26.45 -2.84 12.94
N GLN A 274 26.35 -1.69 12.28
CA GLN A 274 27.47 -0.98 11.63
C GLN A 274 28.19 0.00 12.59
N ARG A 275 27.75 0.17 13.83
CA ARG A 275 28.43 1.10 14.76
C ARG A 275 29.88 0.72 14.94
N ALA A 276 30.76 1.72 14.78
CA ALA A 276 32.23 1.55 14.70
C ALA A 276 32.88 1.04 15.98
N ASP A 277 32.24 1.17 17.14
CA ASP A 277 32.73 0.73 18.42
C ASP A 277 32.57 -0.78 18.71
N GLY A 278 31.93 -1.49 17.75
CA GLY A 278 31.67 -2.93 17.90
C GLY A 278 30.71 -3.29 19.04
N THR A 279 30.24 -2.29 19.79
CA THR A 279 29.26 -2.47 20.86
C THR A 279 27.89 -2.13 20.31
N ARG A 280 27.09 -3.16 20.01
CA ARG A 280 25.68 -2.97 19.74
C ARG A 280 25.00 -2.56 21.06
N PRO A 281 24.50 -1.31 21.20
CA PRO A 281 23.70 -1.00 22.36
C PRO A 281 22.51 -1.95 22.40
N PRO A 282 22.10 -2.44 23.58
CA PRO A 282 20.96 -3.33 23.74
C PRO A 282 19.65 -2.56 23.49
N VAL A 283 19.37 -2.26 22.24
CA VAL A 283 18.19 -1.55 21.79
C VAL A 283 17.17 -2.54 21.27
N SER A 284 15.96 -2.51 21.82
CA SER A 284 14.82 -3.25 21.28
C SER A 284 14.32 -2.56 20.02
N VAL A 285 14.03 -3.35 18.96
CA VAL A 285 13.51 -2.81 17.69
C VAL A 285 12.24 -3.56 17.32
N THR A 286 11.19 -2.84 16.96
CA THR A 286 9.97 -3.42 16.41
C THR A 286 9.67 -2.87 15.03
N GLY A 287 9.05 -3.70 14.19
CA GLY A 287 8.55 -3.33 12.88
C GLY A 287 7.02 -3.37 12.79
N PHE A 288 6.55 -3.33 11.56
CA PHE A 288 5.16 -3.44 11.18
C PHE A 288 5.10 -4.06 9.77
N ASP A 289 4.24 -5.04 9.50
CA ASP A 289 3.90 -5.71 8.24
C ASP A 289 4.12 -7.24 8.25
N ASP A 290 5.10 -7.74 8.98
CA ASP A 290 5.58 -9.13 8.99
C ASP A 290 6.00 -9.62 7.59
N VAL A 291 6.88 -8.83 6.95
CA VAL A 291 7.48 -9.23 5.67
C VAL A 291 8.45 -10.43 5.88
N PRO A 292 8.76 -11.22 4.82
CA PRO A 292 9.65 -12.39 4.96
C PRO A 292 11.00 -12.09 5.61
N GLU A 293 11.59 -10.94 5.32
CA GLU A 293 12.88 -10.50 5.86
C GLU A 293 12.82 -10.24 7.38
N ALA A 294 11.63 -9.85 7.89
CA ALA A 294 11.43 -9.66 9.33
C ALA A 294 11.60 -10.98 10.09
N ALA A 295 11.10 -12.09 9.55
CA ALA A 295 11.29 -13.41 10.15
C ALA A 295 12.77 -13.83 10.15
N ALA A 296 13.48 -13.63 9.04
CA ALA A 296 14.90 -13.95 8.91
C ALA A 296 15.77 -13.13 9.88
N ALA A 297 15.40 -11.86 10.13
CA ALA A 297 16.10 -10.98 11.08
C ALA A 297 15.68 -11.20 12.54
N GLY A 298 14.73 -12.08 12.83
CA GLY A 298 14.17 -12.24 14.17
C GLY A 298 13.45 -10.99 14.68
N LEU A 299 12.84 -10.19 13.80
CA LEU A 299 12.19 -8.93 14.11
C LEU A 299 10.81 -9.13 14.72
N THR A 300 10.57 -8.57 15.90
CA THR A 300 9.24 -8.42 16.50
C THR A 300 8.45 -7.40 15.69
N THR A 301 7.24 -7.76 15.26
CA THR A 301 6.46 -6.95 14.33
C THR A 301 4.95 -7.17 14.49
N VAL A 302 4.16 -6.37 13.81
CA VAL A 302 2.72 -6.59 13.64
C VAL A 302 2.48 -7.21 12.27
N ARG A 303 1.89 -8.42 12.25
CA ARG A 303 1.45 -9.03 11.00
C ARG A 303 0.16 -8.39 10.53
N GLN A 304 0.16 -7.94 9.29
CA GLN A 304 -1.05 -7.55 8.58
C GLN A 304 -1.19 -8.33 7.26
N PRO A 305 -2.41 -8.65 6.83
CA PRO A 305 -2.65 -9.52 5.68
C PRO A 305 -2.58 -8.74 4.36
N ALA A 306 -1.36 -8.38 3.92
CA ALA A 306 -1.13 -7.55 2.73
C ALA A 306 -1.77 -8.11 1.45
N GLU A 307 -1.65 -9.43 1.24
CA GLU A 307 -2.18 -10.11 0.07
C GLU A 307 -3.71 -10.14 0.07
N ASP A 308 -4.33 -10.47 1.24
CA ASP A 308 -5.78 -10.39 1.39
C ASP A 308 -6.30 -8.97 1.22
N LYS A 309 -5.58 -7.96 1.70
CA LYS A 309 -5.92 -6.55 1.52
C LYS A 309 -5.99 -6.19 0.03
N GLY A 310 -4.99 -6.61 -0.76
CA GLY A 310 -4.98 -6.41 -2.20
C GLY A 310 -6.11 -7.15 -2.92
N ARG A 311 -6.29 -8.42 -2.58
CA ARG A 311 -7.34 -9.27 -3.16
C ARG A 311 -8.73 -8.69 -2.90
N ILE A 312 -9.03 -8.33 -1.66
CA ILE A 312 -10.34 -7.78 -1.27
C ILE A 312 -10.56 -6.39 -1.90
N ALA A 313 -9.52 -5.55 -1.98
CA ALA A 313 -9.64 -4.26 -2.67
C ALA A 313 -10.08 -4.43 -4.13
N ALA A 314 -9.48 -5.37 -4.85
CA ALA A 314 -9.85 -5.65 -6.23
C ALA A 314 -11.23 -6.32 -6.34
N GLU A 315 -11.60 -7.21 -5.43
CA GLU A 315 -12.92 -7.83 -5.38
C GLU A 315 -14.03 -6.80 -5.14
N LEU A 316 -13.87 -5.91 -4.15
CA LEU A 316 -14.80 -4.82 -3.89
C LEU A 316 -14.97 -3.86 -5.07
N LEU A 317 -13.95 -3.75 -5.93
CA LEU A 317 -14.00 -2.94 -7.14
C LEU A 317 -14.72 -3.67 -8.28
N LEU A 318 -14.39 -4.96 -8.51
CA LEU A 318 -14.83 -5.74 -9.66
C LEU A 318 -16.21 -6.39 -9.45
N ASP A 319 -16.53 -6.77 -8.21
CA ASP A 319 -17.80 -7.38 -7.82
C ASP A 319 -18.30 -6.71 -6.51
N PRO A 320 -18.77 -5.46 -6.60
CA PRO A 320 -19.16 -4.71 -5.43
C PRO A 320 -20.37 -5.31 -4.73
N PRO A 321 -20.37 -5.38 -3.37
CA PRO A 321 -21.51 -5.85 -2.62
C PRO A 321 -22.73 -4.91 -2.82
N ALA A 322 -23.93 -5.47 -2.78
CA ALA A 322 -25.17 -4.71 -2.88
C ALA A 322 -25.39 -3.79 -1.66
N ASP A 323 -24.89 -4.21 -0.49
CA ASP A 323 -24.92 -3.42 0.73
C ASP A 323 -23.63 -2.58 0.84
N ALA A 324 -23.78 -1.26 0.94
CA ALA A 324 -22.66 -0.33 1.09
C ALA A 324 -21.82 -0.62 2.36
N ALA A 325 -22.47 -1.03 3.47
CA ALA A 325 -21.74 -1.37 4.70
C ALA A 325 -20.80 -2.58 4.52
N ALA A 326 -21.14 -3.54 3.67
CA ALA A 326 -20.28 -4.66 3.32
C ALA A 326 -19.06 -4.24 2.46
N GLY A 327 -19.05 -3.03 1.94
CA GLY A 327 -17.90 -2.42 1.24
C GLY A 327 -16.83 -1.86 2.17
N HIS A 328 -17.04 -1.89 3.50
CA HIS A 328 -16.08 -1.40 4.49
C HIS A 328 -15.49 -2.56 5.30
N VAL A 329 -14.28 -3.00 4.95
CA VAL A 329 -13.66 -4.21 5.50
C VAL A 329 -12.46 -3.86 6.37
N LEU A 330 -12.52 -4.24 7.65
CA LEU A 330 -11.38 -4.22 8.57
C LEU A 330 -10.79 -5.63 8.71
N LEU A 331 -9.52 -5.75 8.38
CA LEU A 331 -8.78 -7.01 8.43
C LEU A 331 -8.10 -7.18 9.80
N PRO A 332 -8.00 -8.42 10.30
CA PRO A 332 -7.34 -8.69 11.57
C PRO A 332 -5.82 -8.53 11.47
N THR A 333 -5.19 -8.14 12.58
CA THR A 333 -3.74 -8.06 12.74
C THR A 333 -3.30 -8.92 13.92
N ALA A 334 -2.02 -9.27 13.96
CA ALA A 334 -1.45 -10.05 15.06
C ALA A 334 -0.05 -9.55 15.43
N LEU A 335 0.22 -9.40 16.72
CA LEU A 335 1.58 -9.20 17.22
C LEU A 335 2.39 -10.49 17.06
N VAL A 336 3.57 -10.39 16.46
CA VAL A 336 4.53 -11.49 16.28
C VAL A 336 5.79 -11.15 17.04
N VAL A 337 5.96 -11.75 18.22
CA VAL A 337 7.13 -11.52 19.07
C VAL A 337 8.29 -12.40 18.62
N ARG A 338 9.48 -11.79 18.47
CA ARG A 338 10.74 -12.44 18.09
C ARG A 338 11.91 -11.89 18.92
N ALA A 339 13.13 -12.18 18.49
CA ALA A 339 14.35 -11.91 19.25
C ALA A 339 14.80 -10.43 19.27
N SER A 340 14.22 -9.56 18.46
CA SER A 340 14.63 -8.15 18.38
C SER A 340 14.16 -7.28 19.55
N THR A 341 13.36 -7.83 20.46
CA THR A 341 12.90 -7.15 21.67
C THR A 341 13.29 -7.95 22.90
N GLY A 342 13.72 -7.27 23.96
CA GLY A 342 14.09 -7.84 25.24
C GLY A 342 13.84 -6.86 26.38
N PRO A 343 14.01 -7.27 27.65
CA PRO A 343 13.86 -6.37 28.79
C PRO A 343 14.81 -5.15 28.69
N VAL A 344 14.36 -4.01 29.19
CA VAL A 344 15.23 -2.85 29.30
C VAL A 344 16.54 -3.21 30.04
N PRO A 345 17.72 -2.79 29.52
CA PRO A 345 18.98 -3.04 30.21
C PRO A 345 18.97 -2.49 31.64
N ARG A 346 19.43 -3.29 32.60
CA ARG A 346 19.64 -2.80 33.95
C ARG A 346 20.80 -1.81 33.93
N SER A 347 20.56 -0.57 34.38
CA SER A 347 21.54 0.49 34.54
C SER A 347 22.54 0.15 35.66
#